data_b1f0efea18f4dac1e56f1dcbd739b45c
#
_entry.id   b1f0efea18f4dac1e56f1dcbd739b45c
#
_cell.length_a   1.000
_cell.length_b   1.000
_cell.length_c   1.000
_cell.angle_alpha   90.00
_cell.angle_beta   90.00
_cell.angle_gamma   90.00
#
_symmetry.space_group_name_H-M   'P 1'
#
loop_
_entity.id
_entity.type
_entity.pdbx_description
1 polymer ?
#
loop_
_entity_poly.entity_id
_entity_poly.type
_entity_poly.pdbx_seq_one_letter_code
_entity_poly.pdbx_strand_id
1 'polypeptide(L)'
;NVETPTIVAYLFDHPLYLVALIAGVLLLLAEDNALNAEVATELLGSLSLVVDWAENGSKAVDQFEASDPGSYFAIFMDMQMPVMDGIEATKKIRNSVREDNDVPIFAMTANTFATDRKRCEDAGNSE
;
A
#
# COMPACT_ATOMS: atom_id res chain seq x y z
N ASN A 1 15.91 20.28 3.61
CA ASN A 1 14.82 19.77 2.91
C ASN A 1 14.68 18.31 3.03
N VAL A 2 13.63 17.96 3.61
CA VAL A 2 13.37 16.60 3.73
C VAL A 2 12.36 16.26 2.80
N GLU A 3 12.71 15.50 1.84
CA GLU A 3 11.79 15.07 0.98
C GLU A 3 11.39 13.75 1.33
N THR A 4 10.13 13.47 1.25
CA THR A 4 9.65 12.13 1.27
C THR A 4 10.30 11.44 0.13
N PRO A 5 11.06 10.42 0.36
CA PRO A 5 11.67 9.74 -0.77
C PRO A 5 10.60 9.23 -1.67
N THR A 6 10.77 9.45 -2.93
CA THR A 6 9.92 8.82 -3.90
C THR A 6 10.23 7.33 -3.90
N ILE A 7 9.37 6.56 -4.49
CA ILE A 7 9.65 5.13 -4.60
C ILE A 7 10.95 4.90 -5.35
N VAL A 8 11.28 5.77 -6.29
CA VAL A 8 12.52 5.66 -7.05
C VAL A 8 13.72 5.85 -6.12
N ALA A 9 13.69 6.87 -5.26
CA ALA A 9 14.78 7.11 -4.34
C ALA A 9 14.93 5.98 -3.35
N TYR A 10 13.81 5.45 -2.88
CA TYR A 10 13.84 4.31 -1.96
C TYR A 10 14.52 3.11 -2.62
N LEU A 11 14.20 2.87 -3.90
CA LEU A 11 14.77 1.73 -4.61
C LEU A 11 16.28 1.87 -4.81
N PHE A 12 16.77 3.10 -5.01
CA PHE A 12 18.20 3.31 -5.13
C PHE A 12 18.92 3.00 -3.82
N ASP A 13 18.27 3.27 -2.69
CA ASP A 13 18.87 2.98 -1.40
C ASP A 13 18.75 1.49 -1.05
N HIS A 14 17.93 0.74 -1.79
CA HIS A 14 17.70 -0.67 -1.49
C HIS A 14 17.85 -1.46 -2.80
N PRO A 15 19.08 -1.72 -3.22
CA PRO A 15 19.32 -2.28 -4.57
C PRO A 15 18.65 -3.62 -4.84
N LEU A 16 18.37 -4.40 -3.79
CA LEU A 16 17.69 -5.67 -4.02
C LEU A 16 16.30 -5.47 -4.58
N TYR A 17 15.67 -4.33 -4.26
CA TYR A 17 14.35 -4.03 -4.78
C TYR A 17 14.39 -3.69 -6.26
N LEU A 18 15.51 -3.19 -6.76
CA LEU A 18 15.64 -2.97 -8.20
C LEU A 18 15.56 -4.28 -8.97
N VAL A 19 16.16 -5.32 -8.42
CA VAL A 19 16.08 -6.64 -9.04
C VAL A 19 14.64 -7.13 -9.03
N ALA A 20 13.96 -6.94 -7.91
CA ALA A 20 12.56 -7.34 -7.80
C ALA A 20 11.70 -6.56 -8.79
N LEU A 21 11.99 -5.30 -9.02
CA LEU A 21 11.25 -4.49 -9.96
C LEU A 21 11.36 -5.05 -11.37
N ILE A 22 12.54 -5.50 -11.74
CA ILE A 22 12.76 -6.10 -13.06
C ILE A 22 12.02 -7.42 -13.16
N ALA A 23 11.95 -8.16 -12.06
CA ALA A 23 11.31 -9.47 -12.05
C ALA A 23 9.79 -9.43 -11.88
N GLY A 24 9.22 -8.23 -11.70
CA GLY A 24 7.78 -8.14 -11.50
C GLY A 24 7.45 -8.10 -10.01
N VAL A 25 7.37 -6.90 -9.45
CA VAL A 25 7.13 -6.73 -8.03
C VAL A 25 5.66 -6.88 -7.72
N LEU A 26 5.35 -7.64 -6.67
CA LEU A 26 3.98 -7.88 -6.27
C LEU A 26 3.57 -6.90 -5.16
N LEU A 27 2.46 -6.23 -5.38
CA LEU A 27 1.89 -5.32 -4.41
C LEU A 27 0.53 -5.82 -3.98
N LEU A 28 0.19 -5.58 -2.72
CA LEU A 28 -1.15 -5.85 -2.23
C LEU A 28 -1.89 -4.52 -2.18
N LEU A 29 -3.04 -4.45 -2.84
CA LEU A 29 -3.83 -3.24 -2.86
C LEU A 29 -5.15 -3.51 -2.15
N ALA A 30 -5.38 -2.83 -1.03
CA ALA A 30 -6.63 -2.92 -0.30
C ALA A 30 -7.46 -1.69 -0.61
N GLU A 31 -8.54 -1.89 -1.33
CA GLU A 31 -9.38 -0.81 -1.82
C GLU A 31 -10.79 -1.34 -2.02
N ASP A 32 -11.78 -0.73 -1.40
CA ASP A 32 -13.14 -1.24 -1.47
C ASP A 32 -13.90 -0.77 -2.69
N ASN A 33 -13.43 0.25 -3.37
CA ASN A 33 -14.10 0.76 -4.56
C ASN A 33 -13.46 0.15 -5.80
N ALA A 34 -14.26 -0.61 -6.56
CA ALA A 34 -13.73 -1.35 -7.70
C ALA A 34 -13.13 -0.42 -8.76
N LEU A 35 -13.73 0.73 -8.97
CA LEU A 35 -13.21 1.66 -9.96
C LEU A 35 -11.86 2.22 -9.52
N ASN A 36 -11.74 2.60 -8.25
CA ASN A 36 -10.47 3.07 -7.73
C ASN A 36 -9.41 1.99 -7.83
N ALA A 37 -9.79 0.75 -7.54
CA ALA A 37 -8.86 -0.37 -7.63
C ALA A 37 -8.41 -0.57 -9.07
N GLU A 38 -9.33 -0.43 -10.02
CA GLU A 38 -8.98 -0.59 -11.43
C GLU A 38 -8.00 0.49 -11.88
N VAL A 39 -8.27 1.74 -11.51
CA VAL A 39 -7.39 2.84 -11.88
C VAL A 39 -6.01 2.66 -11.26
N ALA A 40 -5.95 2.30 -9.99
CA ALA A 40 -4.68 2.09 -9.33
C ALA A 40 -3.92 0.93 -9.96
N THR A 41 -4.62 -0.15 -10.28
CA THR A 41 -3.99 -1.31 -10.90
C THR A 41 -3.40 -0.97 -12.26
N GLU A 42 -4.12 -0.16 -13.03
CA GLU A 42 -3.59 0.26 -14.33
C GLU A 42 -2.37 1.14 -14.18
N LEU A 43 -2.43 2.10 -13.26
CA LEU A 43 -1.30 3.00 -13.06
C LEU A 43 -0.06 2.25 -12.57
N LEU A 44 -0.25 1.37 -11.61
CA LEU A 44 0.87 0.61 -11.07
C LEU A 44 1.37 -0.40 -12.08
N GLY A 45 0.46 -1.00 -12.85
CA GLY A 45 0.84 -1.93 -13.90
C GLY A 45 1.69 -1.29 -14.98
N SER A 46 1.45 0.00 -15.25
CA SER A 46 2.27 0.71 -16.24
C SER A 46 3.71 0.85 -15.78
N LEU A 47 3.97 0.65 -14.50
CA LEU A 47 5.31 0.66 -13.94
C LEU A 47 5.85 -0.76 -13.77
N SER A 48 5.24 -1.73 -14.42
CA SER A 48 5.63 -3.14 -14.36
C SER A 48 5.42 -3.77 -12.98
N LEU A 49 4.49 -3.22 -12.21
CA LEU A 49 4.15 -3.78 -10.91
C LEU A 49 2.93 -4.68 -11.06
N VAL A 50 2.91 -5.76 -10.30
CA VAL A 50 1.80 -6.71 -10.29
C VAL A 50 0.98 -6.43 -9.04
N VAL A 51 -0.34 -6.34 -9.21
CA VAL A 51 -1.21 -5.94 -8.11
C VAL A 51 -2.16 -7.06 -7.76
N ASP A 52 -2.16 -7.46 -6.47
CA ASP A 52 -3.20 -8.31 -5.92
C ASP A 52 -4.19 -7.40 -5.23
N TRP A 53 -5.45 -7.55 -5.55
CA TRP A 53 -6.48 -6.68 -5.02
C TRP A 53 -7.23 -7.36 -3.90
N ALA A 54 -7.38 -6.68 -2.76
CA ALA A 54 -8.23 -7.08 -1.66
C ALA A 54 -9.32 -6.02 -1.51
N GLU A 55 -10.57 -6.44 -1.41
CA GLU A 55 -11.66 -5.47 -1.45
C GLU A 55 -12.03 -4.92 -0.08
N ASN A 56 -11.37 -5.34 0.98
CA ASN A 56 -11.51 -4.72 2.30
C ASN A 56 -10.32 -5.11 3.15
N GLY A 57 -10.27 -4.52 4.35
CA GLY A 57 -9.14 -4.76 5.24
C GLY A 57 -9.02 -6.19 5.72
N SER A 58 -10.16 -6.85 5.94
CA SER A 58 -10.13 -8.24 6.38
C SER A 58 -9.52 -9.13 5.32
N LYS A 59 -9.90 -8.92 4.07
CA LYS A 59 -9.33 -9.71 2.98
C LYS A 59 -7.86 -9.37 2.77
N ALA A 60 -7.48 -8.12 2.98
CA ALA A 60 -6.07 -7.75 2.88
C ALA A 60 -5.24 -8.49 3.92
N VAL A 61 -5.72 -8.55 5.15
CA VAL A 61 -5.01 -9.28 6.20
C VAL A 61 -4.93 -10.76 5.85
N ASP A 62 -6.03 -11.33 5.38
CA ASP A 62 -6.05 -12.75 5.03
C ASP A 62 -5.08 -13.06 3.90
N GLN A 63 -5.05 -12.21 2.87
CA GLN A 63 -4.15 -12.43 1.75
C GLN A 63 -2.69 -12.28 2.17
N PHE A 64 -2.42 -11.30 3.04
CA PHE A 64 -1.06 -11.14 3.55
C PHE A 64 -0.65 -12.37 4.36
N GLU A 65 -1.52 -12.83 5.25
CA GLU A 65 -1.19 -13.97 6.10
C GLU A 65 -1.03 -15.27 5.30
N ALA A 66 -1.75 -15.39 4.20
CA ALA A 66 -1.65 -16.59 3.38
C ALA A 66 -0.46 -16.56 2.43
N SER A 67 0.19 -15.42 2.26
CA SER A 67 1.31 -15.30 1.34
C SER A 67 2.58 -15.81 1.99
N ASP A 68 3.55 -16.14 1.16
CA ASP A 68 4.87 -16.47 1.68
C ASP A 68 5.54 -15.20 2.21
N PRO A 69 6.27 -15.30 3.32
CA PRO A 69 6.94 -14.11 3.85
C PRO A 69 7.83 -13.47 2.80
N GLY A 70 7.70 -12.14 2.70
CA GLY A 70 8.49 -11.38 1.76
C GLY A 70 7.96 -11.33 0.35
N SER A 71 6.82 -11.99 0.08
CA SER A 71 6.29 -11.99 -1.28
C SER A 71 5.70 -10.65 -1.69
N TYR A 72 5.17 -9.88 -0.77
CA TYR A 72 4.67 -8.55 -1.09
C TYR A 72 5.73 -7.51 -0.83
N PHE A 73 6.03 -6.71 -1.87
CA PHE A 73 6.98 -5.63 -1.76
C PHE A 73 6.42 -4.50 -0.89
N ALA A 74 5.13 -4.24 -1.01
CA ALA A 74 4.47 -3.19 -0.26
C ALA A 74 2.97 -3.42 -0.28
N ILE A 75 2.27 -2.76 0.63
CA ILE A 75 0.82 -2.79 0.69
C ILE A 75 0.32 -1.36 0.53
N PHE A 76 -0.62 -1.16 -0.38
CA PHE A 76 -1.31 0.11 -0.51
C PHE A 76 -2.65 -0.06 0.16
N MET A 77 -2.90 0.68 1.22
CA MET A 77 -4.03 0.44 2.10
C MET A 77 -4.94 1.64 2.15
N ASP A 78 -6.17 1.45 1.67
CA ASP A 78 -7.21 2.46 1.85
C ASP A 78 -7.57 2.50 3.33
N MET A 79 -7.62 3.69 3.89
CA MET A 79 -7.90 3.80 5.31
C MET A 79 -9.38 3.70 5.64
N GLN A 80 -10.26 3.89 4.66
CA GLN A 80 -11.69 3.89 4.90
C GLN A 80 -12.37 2.80 4.10
N MET A 81 -12.59 1.67 4.72
CA MET A 81 -13.21 0.53 4.08
C MET A 81 -14.21 -0.10 5.03
N PRO A 82 -15.26 -0.73 4.49
CA PRO A 82 -16.20 -1.46 5.35
C PRO A 82 -15.57 -2.74 5.85
N VAL A 83 -16.22 -3.37 6.80
CA VAL A 83 -15.82 -4.62 7.43
C VAL A 83 -14.61 -4.42 8.32
N MET A 84 -13.48 -4.03 7.77
CA MET A 84 -12.29 -3.70 8.54
C MET A 84 -11.58 -2.57 7.80
N ASP A 85 -11.39 -1.45 8.49
CA ASP A 85 -10.73 -0.31 7.87
C ASP A 85 -9.22 -0.50 7.81
N GLY A 86 -8.55 0.43 7.14
CA GLY A 86 -7.12 0.30 6.92
C GLY A 86 -6.29 0.43 8.18
N ILE A 87 -6.77 1.19 9.16
CA ILE A 87 -6.03 1.33 10.41
C ILE A 87 -6.03 0.01 11.16
N GLU A 88 -7.19 -0.62 11.26
CA GLU A 88 -7.29 -1.91 11.95
C GLU A 88 -6.50 -2.98 11.21
N ALA A 89 -6.61 -2.99 9.89
CA ALA A 89 -5.86 -3.96 9.08
C ALA A 89 -4.36 -3.78 9.28
N THR A 90 -3.89 -2.54 9.28
CA THR A 90 -2.48 -2.26 9.49
C THR A 90 -2.03 -2.75 10.86
N LYS A 91 -2.84 -2.52 11.89
CA LYS A 91 -2.49 -2.99 13.22
C LYS A 91 -2.38 -4.51 13.26
N LYS A 92 -3.30 -5.20 12.58
CA LYS A 92 -3.25 -6.66 12.57
C LYS A 92 -2.00 -7.16 11.86
N ILE A 93 -1.62 -6.52 10.75
CA ILE A 93 -0.41 -6.92 10.03
C ILE A 93 0.82 -6.67 10.90
N ARG A 94 0.90 -5.50 11.54
CA ARG A 94 2.05 -5.16 12.38
C ARG A 94 2.18 -6.04 13.61
N ASN A 95 1.06 -6.58 14.08
CA ASN A 95 1.07 -7.46 15.24
C ASN A 95 1.17 -8.93 14.88
N SER A 96 1.29 -9.23 13.60
CA SER A 96 1.45 -10.61 13.15
C SER A 96 2.80 -11.15 13.63
N VAL A 97 2.87 -12.46 13.82
CA VAL A 97 4.13 -13.09 14.22
C VAL A 97 5.06 -13.34 13.05
N ARG A 98 4.66 -12.94 11.87
CA ARG A 98 5.47 -13.16 10.68
C ARG A 98 6.71 -12.28 10.71
N GLU A 99 7.77 -12.80 10.09
CA GLU A 99 9.02 -12.03 10.05
C GLU A 99 8.92 -10.81 9.14
N ASP A 100 7.96 -10.77 8.22
CA ASP A 100 7.77 -9.64 7.32
C ASP A 100 6.64 -8.71 7.78
N ASN A 101 6.33 -8.70 9.06
CA ASN A 101 5.26 -7.86 9.57
C ASN A 101 5.59 -6.36 9.49
N ASP A 102 6.80 -6.02 9.07
CA ASP A 102 7.21 -4.63 8.86
C ASP A 102 7.13 -4.22 7.40
N VAL A 103 6.43 -4.99 6.57
CA VAL A 103 6.25 -4.68 5.16
C VAL A 103 5.79 -3.22 5.01
N PRO A 104 6.32 -2.47 4.04
CA PRO A 104 5.89 -1.08 3.87
C PRO A 104 4.40 -1.02 3.57
N ILE A 105 3.69 -0.16 4.30
CA ILE A 105 2.27 0.06 4.10
C ILE A 105 2.07 1.53 3.81
N PHE A 106 1.54 1.82 2.61
CA PHE A 106 1.29 3.19 2.20
C PHE A 106 -0.21 3.44 2.32
N ALA A 107 -0.57 4.41 3.14
CA ALA A 107 -1.97 4.76 3.34
C ALA A 107 -2.49 5.48 2.12
N MET A 108 -3.70 5.12 1.74
CA MET A 108 -4.39 5.82 0.68
C MET A 108 -5.75 6.20 1.21
N THR A 109 -6.32 7.22 0.64
CA THR A 109 -7.69 7.51 0.91
C THR A 109 -8.38 7.74 -0.38
N ALA A 110 -9.50 7.12 -0.49
CA ALA A 110 -10.14 7.01 -1.74
C ALA A 110 -10.52 8.30 -2.34
N ASN A 111 -10.96 9.25 -1.60
CA ASN A 111 -11.53 10.34 -2.24
C ASN A 111 -10.73 11.43 -2.14
N THR A 112 -9.66 11.22 -2.32
CA THR A 112 -9.27 11.92 -2.08
C THR A 112 -8.19 12.65 -2.11
N PHE A 113 -7.45 12.65 -3.19
CA PHE A 113 -6.40 13.58 -3.30
C PHE A 113 -6.83 14.98 -2.97
N ALA A 114 -7.92 15.44 -3.51
CA ALA A 114 -8.36 16.80 -3.25
C ALA A 114 -8.78 16.99 -1.80
N THR A 115 -9.58 16.09 -1.29
CA THR A 115 -10.08 16.20 0.07
C THR A 115 -8.97 16.03 1.09
N ASP A 116 -8.10 15.10 0.85
CA ASP A 116 -7.00 14.86 1.77
C ASP A 116 -6.01 15.98 1.76
N ARG A 117 -5.73 16.52 0.58
CA ARG A 117 -4.84 17.65 0.50
C ARG A 117 -5.41 18.81 1.29
N LYS A 118 -6.72 19.05 1.15
CA LYS A 118 -7.34 20.15 1.87
C LYS A 118 -7.27 19.90 3.38
N ARG A 119 -7.52 18.69 3.83
CA ARG A 119 -7.43 18.39 5.25
C ARG A 119 -6.03 18.57 5.79
N CYS A 120 -5.05 18.18 5.01
CA CYS A 120 -3.67 18.36 5.42
C CYS A 120 -3.32 19.83 5.51
N GLU A 121 -3.77 20.62 4.55
CA GLU A 121 -3.54 22.05 4.58
C GLU A 121 -4.24 22.70 5.76
N ASP A 122 -5.49 22.33 5.99
CA ASP A 122 -6.27 22.90 7.09
C ASP A 122 -5.66 22.54 8.44
N ALA A 123 -5.05 21.40 8.54
CA ALA A 123 -4.41 20.99 9.77
C ALA A 123 -2.99 21.51 9.91
N GLY A 124 -2.55 22.39 9.00
CA GLY A 124 -1.19 22.85 9.01
C GLY A 124 -0.28 21.81 8.45
N ASN A 125 -0.84 20.84 7.91
CA ASN A 125 -0.24 19.80 7.24
C ASN A 125 0.81 19.14 7.89
N SER A 126 0.56 18.66 8.88
CA SER A 126 1.52 18.01 9.52
C SER A 126 1.80 16.74 8.98
N GLU A 127 1.52 16.48 8.00
CA GLU A 127 1.92 15.31 7.57
C GLU A 127 1.71 15.05 6.51
#